data_eb166062a4a6c2b6990e8c52d9569a00
#
_entry.id   eb166062a4a6c2b6990e8c52d9569a00
#
_cell.length_a   1.000
_cell.length_b   1.000
_cell.length_c   1.000
_cell.angle_alpha   90.00
_cell.angle_beta   90.00
_cell.angle_gamma   90.00
#
_symmetry.space_group_name_H-M   'P 1'
#
loop_
_entity.id
_entity.type
_entity.pdbx_description
1 polymer ?
#
loop_
_entity_poly.entity_id
_entity_poly.type
_entity_poly.pdbx_seq_one_letter_code
_entity_poly.pdbx_strand_id
1 'polypeptide(L)'
;MRNAVFDELTDENDCFEVIAMTAKGEVVGSMHCIRNETDYSLWYYGDLFVTPEYRRMGIARQMVETAISRLSEIGAAVLRCYVDPHNMPSRNLQKSIGFEEKPFKTFNCLCNDGQIMHEIKIPSCFCVIPATVNEAYFVRIMFVQNKSELKAENISLNEWKELLSADNPDEKHFLICKGAVPACYMCLSGASGERKAHISMLFVKKELQRCGAGTFALHFAERYAKENGFDFIAASADKDNTAAENCFLKCGYTASEYNSATEFCKNI
;
A
#
# COMPACT_ATOMS: atom_id res chain seq x y z
N MET A 1 -16.61 27.21 4.55
CA MET A 1 -15.23 26.87 4.11
C MET A 1 -15.32 25.60 3.30
N ARG A 2 -15.08 25.67 2.03
CA ARG A 2 -14.99 24.50 1.14
C ARG A 2 -13.73 24.68 0.30
N ASN A 3 -12.94 23.64 0.24
CA ASN A 3 -11.81 23.35 -0.63
C ASN A 3 -10.44 23.72 -0.05
N ALA A 4 -9.77 22.69 0.47
CA ALA A 4 -8.33 22.61 0.28
C ALA A 4 -8.10 22.29 -1.21
N VAL A 5 -7.42 23.14 -1.93
CA VAL A 5 -7.04 22.90 -3.33
C VAL A 5 -5.64 22.30 -3.30
N PHE A 6 -5.50 21.14 -3.95
CA PHE A 6 -4.19 20.58 -4.22
C PHE A 6 -3.65 21.27 -5.46
N ASP A 7 -2.47 21.86 -5.35
CA ASP A 7 -1.73 22.20 -6.53
C ASP A 7 -1.16 20.94 -7.17
N GLU A 8 -1.20 20.86 -8.49
CA GLU A 8 -0.78 19.68 -9.23
C GLU A 8 0.67 19.33 -8.88
N LEU A 9 0.88 18.05 -8.56
CA LEU A 9 2.20 17.46 -8.36
C LEU A 9 3.06 17.78 -9.60
N THR A 10 4.16 18.46 -9.40
CA THR A 10 5.26 18.42 -10.35
C THR A 10 5.71 16.97 -10.50
N ASP A 11 6.15 16.52 -11.66
CA ASP A 11 6.53 15.13 -12.02
C ASP A 11 7.64 14.50 -11.15
N GLU A 12 8.11 15.19 -10.14
CA GLU A 12 8.99 14.70 -9.09
C GLU A 12 8.13 14.35 -7.86
N ASN A 13 7.62 13.15 -7.84
CA ASN A 13 6.65 12.59 -6.86
C ASN A 13 7.11 12.53 -5.39
N ASP A 14 8.02 13.37 -4.95
CA ASP A 14 8.67 13.31 -3.64
C ASP A 14 8.20 14.38 -2.66
N CYS A 15 7.39 15.33 -3.12
CA CYS A 15 6.81 16.36 -2.26
C CYS A 15 5.47 16.88 -2.81
N PHE A 16 4.65 17.41 -1.92
CA PHE A 16 3.45 18.18 -2.29
C PHE A 16 3.10 19.18 -1.18
N GLU A 17 2.32 20.17 -1.54
CA GLU A 17 1.81 21.16 -0.63
C GLU A 17 0.29 21.03 -0.44
N VAL A 18 -0.18 21.25 0.78
CA VAL A 18 -1.61 21.39 1.09
C VAL A 18 -1.88 22.83 1.44
N ILE A 19 -2.73 23.48 0.64
CA ILE A 19 -3.08 24.90 0.79
C ILE A 19 -4.55 25.02 1.20
N ALA A 20 -4.82 25.79 2.23
CA ALA A 20 -6.18 26.16 2.62
C ALA A 20 -6.50 27.57 2.09
N MET A 21 -7.60 27.68 1.35
CA MET A 21 -8.04 28.95 0.78
C MET A 21 -9.48 29.29 1.20
N THR A 22 -9.79 30.59 1.26
CA THR A 22 -11.15 31.09 1.38
C THR A 22 -11.90 30.91 0.06
N ALA A 23 -13.24 31.03 0.07
CA ALA A 23 -14.05 31.04 -1.14
C ALA A 23 -13.70 32.17 -2.14
N LYS A 24 -12.94 33.19 -1.69
CA LYS A 24 -12.47 34.30 -2.52
C LYS A 24 -11.07 34.06 -3.08
N GLY A 25 -10.46 32.87 -2.83
CA GLY A 25 -9.12 32.54 -3.30
C GLY A 25 -7.97 33.07 -2.42
N GLU A 26 -8.26 33.61 -1.22
CA GLU A 26 -7.23 34.05 -0.29
C GLU A 26 -6.62 32.83 0.43
N VAL A 27 -5.30 32.69 0.41
CA VAL A 27 -4.57 31.64 1.12
C VAL A 27 -4.56 31.94 2.62
N VAL A 28 -5.08 31.03 3.43
CA VAL A 28 -5.21 31.17 4.89
C VAL A 28 -4.42 30.13 5.67
N GLY A 29 -3.83 29.16 4.99
CA GLY A 29 -2.94 28.15 5.58
C GLY A 29 -2.20 27.35 4.54
N SER A 30 -1.03 26.81 4.93
CA SER A 30 -0.23 25.92 4.10
C SER A 30 0.50 24.89 4.95
N MET A 31 0.89 23.78 4.35
CA MET A 31 1.81 22.79 4.89
C MET A 31 2.49 22.02 3.75
N HIS A 32 3.74 21.59 3.98
CA HIS A 32 4.52 20.80 3.05
C HIS A 32 4.55 19.33 3.48
N CYS A 33 4.48 18.42 2.51
CA CYS A 33 4.72 16.99 2.69
C CYS A 33 5.89 16.57 1.81
N ILE A 34 6.84 15.82 2.39
CA ILE A 34 8.08 15.40 1.71
C ILE A 34 8.26 13.89 1.97
N ARG A 35 8.60 13.14 0.92
CA ARG A 35 8.91 11.72 0.99
C ARG A 35 10.34 11.51 1.51
N ASN A 36 10.56 10.42 2.26
CA ASN A 36 11.88 10.00 2.65
C ASN A 36 12.65 9.43 1.45
N GLU A 37 13.91 9.80 1.28
CA GLU A 37 14.76 9.39 0.15
C GLU A 37 15.10 7.90 0.13
N THR A 38 15.11 7.22 1.28
CA THR A 38 15.51 5.81 1.41
C THR A 38 14.33 4.89 1.74
N ASP A 39 13.30 5.39 2.40
CA ASP A 39 12.06 4.66 2.71
C ASP A 39 10.88 5.37 2.04
N TYR A 40 10.55 4.95 0.84
CA TYR A 40 9.47 5.54 0.03
C TYR A 40 8.07 5.40 0.65
N SER A 41 7.91 4.58 1.67
CA SER A 41 6.64 4.45 2.42
C SER A 41 6.50 5.46 3.55
N LEU A 42 7.59 6.15 3.90
CA LEU A 42 7.69 7.13 4.97
C LEU A 42 7.64 8.54 4.41
N TRP A 43 6.75 9.35 4.97
CA TRP A 43 6.60 10.75 4.63
C TRP A 43 6.73 11.62 5.87
N TYR A 44 7.15 12.85 5.65
CA TYR A 44 7.21 13.90 6.66
C TYR A 44 6.33 15.06 6.25
N TYR A 45 5.79 15.77 7.21
CA TYR A 45 5.25 17.08 6.95
C TYR A 45 5.84 18.13 7.90
N GLY A 46 5.90 19.36 7.40
CA GLY A 46 6.40 20.53 8.11
C GLY A 46 5.67 21.80 7.70
N ASP A 47 6.12 22.91 8.28
CA ASP A 47 5.66 24.27 7.95
C ASP A 47 4.13 24.45 8.00
N LEU A 48 3.47 23.69 8.90
CA LEU A 48 2.04 23.81 9.10
C LEU A 48 1.71 25.19 9.67
N PHE A 49 1.20 26.04 8.82
CA PHE A 49 0.83 27.41 9.13
C PHE A 49 -0.66 27.67 8.90
N VAL A 50 -1.27 28.47 9.79
CA VAL A 50 -2.61 29.02 9.60
C VAL A 50 -2.56 30.48 10.04
N THR A 51 -3.06 31.38 9.19
CA THR A 51 -3.15 32.81 9.44
C THR A 51 -3.86 33.07 10.78
N PRO A 52 -3.36 33.97 11.63
CA PRO A 52 -3.87 34.17 13.00
C PRO A 52 -5.39 34.32 13.09
N GLU A 53 -5.99 35.08 12.18
CA GLU A 53 -7.42 35.38 12.12
C GLU A 53 -8.29 34.15 11.85
N TYR A 54 -7.68 33.10 11.23
CA TYR A 54 -8.37 31.86 10.85
C TYR A 54 -8.02 30.67 11.76
N ARG A 55 -7.23 30.92 12.83
CA ARG A 55 -6.90 29.87 13.81
C ARG A 55 -8.12 29.46 14.62
N ARG A 56 -8.06 28.26 15.21
CA ARG A 56 -9.12 27.65 16.04
C ARG A 56 -10.41 27.34 15.28
N MET A 57 -10.40 27.42 13.95
CA MET A 57 -11.52 27.08 13.06
C MET A 57 -11.42 25.65 12.46
N GLY A 58 -10.49 24.84 12.94
CA GLY A 58 -10.31 23.46 12.46
C GLY A 58 -9.47 23.33 11.18
N ILE A 59 -8.99 24.45 10.60
CA ILE A 59 -8.26 24.44 9.30
C ILE A 59 -7.02 23.56 9.35
N ALA A 60 -6.17 23.71 10.36
CA ALA A 60 -4.97 22.89 10.50
C ALA A 60 -5.30 21.38 10.55
N ARG A 61 -6.38 20.98 11.23
CA ARG A 61 -6.85 19.61 11.26
C ARG A 61 -7.25 19.13 9.87
N GLN A 62 -8.07 19.90 9.16
CA GLN A 62 -8.52 19.55 7.80
C GLN A 62 -7.34 19.39 6.83
N MET A 63 -6.31 20.27 6.93
CA MET A 63 -5.13 20.17 6.10
C MET A 63 -4.36 18.87 6.35
N VAL A 64 -4.13 18.49 7.62
CA VAL A 64 -3.43 17.23 7.95
C VAL A 64 -4.27 16.01 7.54
N GLU A 65 -5.58 16.01 7.77
CA GLU A 65 -6.47 14.93 7.34
C GLU A 65 -6.51 14.81 5.80
N THR A 66 -6.44 15.93 5.07
CA THR A 66 -6.33 15.96 3.61
C THR A 66 -4.99 15.35 3.15
N ALA A 67 -3.89 15.72 3.81
CA ALA A 67 -2.58 15.12 3.52
C ALA A 67 -2.58 13.59 3.77
N ILE A 68 -3.16 13.13 4.88
CA ILE A 68 -3.30 11.69 5.19
C ILE A 68 -4.11 10.97 4.10
N SER A 69 -5.22 11.55 3.63
CA SER A 69 -6.02 10.98 2.55
C SER A 69 -5.20 10.86 1.27
N ARG A 70 -4.49 11.91 0.87
CA ARG A 70 -3.64 11.90 -0.32
C ARG A 70 -2.50 10.90 -0.20
N LEU A 71 -1.85 10.83 0.95
CA LEU A 71 -0.78 9.88 1.24
C LEU A 71 -1.27 8.42 1.21
N SER A 72 -2.50 8.17 1.67
CA SER A 72 -3.14 6.85 1.55
C SER A 72 -3.31 6.43 0.08
N GLU A 73 -3.73 7.34 -0.80
CA GLU A 73 -3.89 7.09 -2.24
C GLU A 73 -2.56 6.74 -2.92
N ILE A 74 -1.47 7.42 -2.57
CA ILE A 74 -0.13 7.18 -3.14
C ILE A 74 0.66 6.07 -2.44
N GLY A 75 0.05 5.37 -1.48
CA GLY A 75 0.64 4.18 -0.84
C GLY A 75 1.64 4.46 0.26
N ALA A 76 1.65 5.64 0.85
CA ALA A 76 2.41 5.92 2.06
C ALA A 76 1.93 5.01 3.21
N ALA A 77 2.86 4.59 4.07
CA ALA A 77 2.54 3.77 5.24
C ALA A 77 2.57 4.57 6.55
N VAL A 78 3.41 5.61 6.59
CA VAL A 78 3.69 6.37 7.80
C VAL A 78 3.84 7.85 7.44
N LEU A 79 3.22 8.73 8.25
CA LEU A 79 3.44 10.16 8.23
C LEU A 79 4.03 10.60 9.56
N ARG A 80 5.11 11.38 9.50
CA ARG A 80 5.80 11.96 10.66
C ARG A 80 5.82 13.47 10.63
N CYS A 81 5.89 14.07 11.80
CA CYS A 81 6.27 15.47 11.96
C CYS A 81 7.07 15.66 13.25
N TYR A 82 7.76 16.79 13.33
CA TYR A 82 8.53 17.19 14.49
C TYR A 82 7.94 18.46 15.09
N VAL A 83 7.71 18.46 16.38
CA VAL A 83 7.03 19.55 17.08
C VAL A 83 7.88 20.00 18.28
N ASP A 84 8.03 21.30 18.44
CA ASP A 84 8.65 21.87 19.65
C ASP A 84 7.90 21.42 20.91
N PRO A 85 8.60 20.95 21.96
CA PRO A 85 7.99 20.49 23.21
C PRO A 85 7.04 21.51 23.85
N HIS A 86 7.32 22.79 23.67
CA HIS A 86 6.54 23.90 24.21
C HIS A 86 5.36 24.32 23.32
N ASN A 87 5.30 23.83 22.07
CA ASN A 87 4.20 24.12 21.16
C ASN A 87 2.97 23.21 21.46
N MET A 88 2.36 23.46 22.62
CA MET A 88 1.18 22.71 23.08
C MET A 88 0.03 22.72 22.09
N PRO A 89 -0.30 23.82 21.37
CA PRO A 89 -1.35 23.80 20.34
C PRO A 89 -1.09 22.76 19.24
N SER A 90 0.14 22.67 18.73
CA SER A 90 0.53 21.70 17.70
C SER A 90 0.48 20.26 18.25
N ARG A 91 1.07 20.02 19.42
CA ARG A 91 1.04 18.70 20.08
C ARG A 91 -0.40 18.19 20.31
N ASN A 92 -1.29 19.07 20.80
CA ASN A 92 -2.68 18.74 21.00
C ASN A 92 -3.41 18.45 19.69
N LEU A 93 -3.07 19.17 18.61
CA LEU A 93 -3.59 18.89 17.28
C LEU A 93 -3.18 17.48 16.84
N GLN A 94 -1.87 17.14 16.89
CA GLN A 94 -1.37 15.83 16.51
C GLN A 94 -2.08 14.70 17.27
N LYS A 95 -2.10 14.82 18.58
CA LYS A 95 -2.78 13.85 19.44
C LYS A 95 -4.27 13.68 19.09
N SER A 96 -4.93 14.77 18.77
CA SER A 96 -6.37 14.76 18.45
C SER A 96 -6.69 14.14 17.09
N ILE A 97 -5.69 14.03 16.17
CA ILE A 97 -5.81 13.35 14.87
C ILE A 97 -5.45 11.85 15.01
N GLY A 98 -4.71 11.48 16.07
CA GLY A 98 -4.31 10.11 16.33
C GLY A 98 -2.80 9.86 16.15
N PHE A 99 -1.99 10.91 16.05
CA PHE A 99 -0.54 10.75 16.10
C PHE A 99 -0.07 10.31 17.48
N GLU A 100 0.91 9.40 17.48
CA GLU A 100 1.61 8.97 18.68
C GLU A 100 2.94 9.70 18.81
N GLU A 101 3.27 10.15 20.02
CA GLU A 101 4.60 10.65 20.34
C GLU A 101 5.58 9.48 20.40
N LYS A 102 6.70 9.58 19.67
CA LYS A 102 7.74 8.55 19.64
C LYS A 102 9.04 9.11 20.24
N PRO A 103 9.77 8.29 20.98
CA PRO A 103 11.10 8.69 21.44
C PRO A 103 12.00 8.98 20.23
N PHE A 104 12.68 10.11 20.29
CA PHE A 104 13.60 10.56 19.26
C PHE A 104 14.75 9.55 19.11
N LYS A 105 14.87 8.91 17.98
CA LYS A 105 16.09 8.20 17.56
C LYS A 105 16.72 9.03 16.44
N THR A 106 17.87 9.59 16.76
CA THR A 106 18.68 10.46 15.92
C THR A 106 19.01 9.77 14.57
N PHE A 107 18.20 9.99 13.55
CA PHE A 107 18.54 9.68 12.16
C PHE A 107 17.70 10.52 11.21
N ASN A 108 17.89 11.86 11.19
CA ASN A 108 17.63 12.66 9.99
C ASN A 108 17.86 14.14 10.25
N CYS A 109 18.48 14.81 9.29
CA CYS A 109 18.81 16.21 9.26
C CYS A 109 17.63 17.19 9.15
N LEU A 110 16.39 16.74 9.30
CA LEU A 110 15.17 17.55 9.18
C LEU A 110 14.61 18.06 10.51
N CYS A 111 15.23 17.73 11.64
CA CYS A 111 14.78 18.17 12.96
C CYS A 111 15.87 18.95 13.69
N ASN A 112 15.45 19.98 14.43
CA ASN A 112 16.31 20.64 15.39
C ASN A 112 16.39 19.83 16.70
N ASP A 113 17.52 19.89 17.37
CA ASP A 113 17.70 19.24 18.68
C ASP A 113 16.58 19.64 19.65
N GLY A 114 15.96 18.65 20.26
CA GLY A 114 14.91 18.85 21.27
C GLY A 114 13.46 18.79 20.77
N GLN A 115 13.21 18.63 19.48
CA GLN A 115 11.85 18.44 18.99
C GLN A 115 11.30 17.04 19.33
N ILE A 116 9.99 16.93 19.48
CA ILE A 116 9.28 15.66 19.70
C ILE A 116 8.76 15.14 18.35
N MET A 117 9.10 13.90 18.04
CA MET A 117 8.56 13.24 16.86
C MET A 117 7.13 12.72 17.13
N HIS A 118 6.25 13.04 16.22
CA HIS A 118 4.89 12.51 16.18
C HIS A 118 4.73 11.65 14.93
N GLU A 119 4.11 10.50 15.06
CA GLU A 119 3.93 9.51 13.99
C GLU A 119 2.50 9.02 13.92
N ILE A 120 1.96 8.90 12.71
CA ILE A 120 0.69 8.22 12.46
C ILE A 120 0.88 7.16 11.36
N LYS A 121 0.29 6.00 11.54
CA LYS A 121 0.18 5.00 10.48
C LYS A 121 -0.95 5.39 9.54
N ILE A 122 -0.64 5.44 8.26
CA ILE A 122 -1.63 5.77 7.23
C ILE A 122 -2.40 4.49 6.88
N PRO A 123 -3.74 4.53 6.85
CA PRO A 123 -4.54 3.38 6.41
C PRO A 123 -4.10 2.91 5.03
N SER A 124 -3.92 1.61 4.90
CA SER A 124 -3.51 1.01 3.64
C SER A 124 -4.66 1.03 2.66
N CYS A 125 -4.50 1.69 1.52
CA CYS A 125 -5.43 1.60 0.41
C CYS A 125 -4.86 0.65 -0.64
N PHE A 126 -5.44 -0.54 -0.77
CA PHE A 126 -5.13 -1.45 -1.86
C PHE A 126 -6.20 -1.37 -2.94
N CYS A 127 -5.77 -1.35 -4.18
CA CYS A 127 -6.64 -1.54 -5.34
C CYS A 127 -6.12 -2.69 -6.21
N VAL A 128 -6.97 -3.21 -7.08
CA VAL A 128 -6.63 -4.29 -8.01
C VAL A 128 -6.79 -3.77 -9.43
N ILE A 129 -5.79 -4.03 -10.25
CA ILE A 129 -5.83 -3.78 -11.68
C ILE A 129 -5.49 -5.07 -12.44
N PRO A 130 -6.01 -5.30 -13.64
CA PRO A 130 -5.52 -6.36 -14.52
C PRO A 130 -4.03 -6.15 -14.78
N ALA A 131 -3.22 -7.23 -14.69
CA ALA A 131 -1.84 -7.19 -15.12
C ALA A 131 -1.77 -7.50 -16.61
N THR A 132 -1.27 -6.55 -17.38
CA THR A 132 -1.11 -6.64 -18.85
C THR A 132 0.36 -6.57 -19.25
N VAL A 133 0.64 -6.61 -20.53
CA VAL A 133 2.00 -6.47 -21.07
C VAL A 133 2.70 -5.19 -20.57
N ASN A 134 1.95 -4.14 -20.26
CA ASN A 134 2.50 -2.87 -19.76
C ASN A 134 3.11 -3.03 -18.37
N GLU A 135 2.56 -3.93 -17.54
CA GLU A 135 3.02 -4.18 -16.18
C GLU A 135 4.10 -5.27 -16.10
N ALA A 136 4.45 -5.92 -17.21
CA ALA A 136 5.41 -7.04 -17.26
C ALA A 136 6.75 -6.75 -16.57
N TYR A 137 7.24 -5.52 -16.68
CA TYR A 137 8.49 -5.09 -16.04
C TYR A 137 8.38 -5.14 -14.51
N PHE A 138 7.30 -4.62 -13.94
CA PHE A 138 7.06 -4.62 -12.49
C PHE A 138 6.84 -6.03 -11.97
N VAL A 139 6.06 -6.84 -12.69
CA VAL A 139 5.84 -8.27 -12.35
C VAL A 139 7.16 -9.01 -12.30
N ARG A 140 8.02 -8.84 -13.31
CA ARG A 140 9.35 -9.47 -13.36
C ARG A 140 10.24 -9.05 -12.17
N ILE A 141 10.27 -7.76 -11.81
CA ILE A 141 11.07 -7.31 -10.66
C ILE A 141 10.61 -8.01 -9.38
N MET A 142 9.31 -8.02 -9.12
CA MET A 142 8.75 -8.69 -7.94
C MET A 142 9.01 -10.19 -7.96
N PHE A 143 8.92 -10.84 -9.13
CA PHE A 143 9.23 -12.25 -9.29
C PHE A 143 10.70 -12.55 -8.94
N VAL A 144 11.65 -11.78 -9.47
CA VAL A 144 13.08 -11.96 -9.19
C VAL A 144 13.38 -11.80 -7.69
N GLN A 145 12.72 -10.88 -7.02
CA GLN A 145 12.86 -10.69 -5.57
C GLN A 145 12.37 -11.90 -4.75
N ASN A 146 11.41 -12.66 -5.26
CA ASN A 146 10.79 -13.79 -4.58
C ASN A 146 11.21 -15.15 -5.16
N LYS A 147 12.14 -15.17 -6.10
CA LYS A 147 12.54 -16.37 -6.86
C LYS A 147 13.00 -17.52 -5.96
N SER A 148 13.72 -17.23 -4.88
CA SER A 148 14.19 -18.24 -3.92
C SER A 148 13.05 -18.92 -3.19
N GLU A 149 12.04 -18.17 -2.78
CA GLU A 149 10.87 -18.69 -2.07
C GLU A 149 9.91 -19.44 -3.00
N LEU A 150 9.88 -19.05 -4.28
CA LEU A 150 9.05 -19.69 -5.30
C LEU A 150 9.72 -20.96 -5.89
N LYS A 151 11.01 -21.19 -5.61
CA LYS A 151 11.83 -22.25 -6.22
C LYS A 151 11.64 -22.35 -7.74
N ALA A 152 11.41 -21.21 -8.38
CA ALA A 152 11.06 -21.11 -9.78
C ALA A 152 12.28 -20.90 -10.66
N GLU A 153 12.20 -21.34 -11.92
CA GLU A 153 13.17 -20.98 -12.94
C GLU A 153 13.11 -19.49 -13.28
N ASN A 154 14.13 -18.99 -13.95
CA ASN A 154 14.17 -17.58 -14.30
C ASN A 154 13.26 -17.33 -15.51
N ILE A 155 12.30 -16.42 -15.36
CA ILE A 155 11.43 -15.96 -16.43
C ILE A 155 11.97 -14.61 -16.93
N SER A 156 12.29 -14.53 -18.22
CA SER A 156 12.78 -13.31 -18.85
C SER A 156 11.66 -12.27 -18.99
N LEU A 157 12.01 -11.02 -19.29
CA LEU A 157 11.01 -9.98 -19.53
C LEU A 157 10.13 -10.28 -20.77
N ASN A 158 10.70 -10.91 -21.80
CA ASN A 158 9.94 -11.25 -22.99
C ASN A 158 8.92 -12.36 -22.72
N GLU A 159 9.31 -13.40 -21.98
CA GLU A 159 8.40 -14.46 -21.54
C GLU A 159 7.26 -13.88 -20.64
N TRP A 160 7.57 -12.94 -19.75
CA TRP A 160 6.52 -12.24 -18.98
C TRP A 160 5.58 -11.43 -19.89
N LYS A 161 6.10 -10.77 -20.92
CA LYS A 161 5.25 -10.05 -21.90
C LYS A 161 4.36 -11.02 -22.67
N GLU A 162 4.88 -12.16 -23.11
CA GLU A 162 4.12 -13.19 -23.80
C GLU A 162 3.02 -13.75 -22.89
N LEU A 163 3.35 -14.09 -21.65
CA LEU A 163 2.40 -14.63 -20.66
C LEU A 163 1.26 -13.62 -20.36
N LEU A 164 1.58 -12.35 -20.19
CA LEU A 164 0.60 -11.31 -19.88
C LEU A 164 -0.16 -10.79 -21.11
N SER A 165 0.30 -11.10 -22.33
CA SER A 165 -0.41 -10.78 -23.57
C SER A 165 -1.27 -11.95 -24.09
N ALA A 166 -1.10 -13.14 -23.54
CA ALA A 166 -1.86 -14.31 -23.93
C ALA A 166 -3.35 -14.13 -23.57
N ASP A 167 -4.22 -14.28 -24.55
CA ASP A 167 -5.66 -14.32 -24.32
C ASP A 167 -6.06 -15.73 -23.85
N ASN A 168 -5.69 -16.04 -22.60
CA ASN A 168 -6.06 -17.30 -21.97
C ASN A 168 -7.32 -17.08 -21.13
N PRO A 169 -8.48 -17.61 -21.53
CA PRO A 169 -9.72 -17.42 -20.78
C PRO A 169 -9.67 -18.07 -19.39
N ASP A 170 -8.85 -19.10 -19.22
CA ASP A 170 -8.75 -19.89 -17.99
C ASP A 170 -7.73 -19.30 -16.99
N GLU A 171 -6.98 -18.26 -17.39
CA GLU A 171 -6.03 -17.58 -16.53
C GLU A 171 -6.31 -16.08 -16.46
N LYS A 172 -6.22 -15.54 -15.27
CA LYS A 172 -6.39 -14.10 -15.02
C LYS A 172 -5.26 -13.58 -14.18
N HIS A 173 -4.63 -12.53 -14.66
CA HIS A 173 -3.47 -11.90 -14.06
C HIS A 173 -3.84 -10.56 -13.42
N PHE A 174 -3.44 -10.36 -12.16
CA PHE A 174 -3.78 -9.17 -11.39
C PHE A 174 -2.54 -8.57 -10.73
N LEU A 175 -2.51 -7.24 -10.69
CA LEU A 175 -1.66 -6.50 -9.78
C LEU A 175 -2.50 -5.91 -8.65
N ILE A 176 -2.07 -6.14 -7.45
CA ILE A 176 -2.54 -5.46 -6.25
C ILE A 176 -1.59 -4.30 -5.99
N CYS A 177 -2.13 -3.08 -6.02
CA CYS A 177 -1.36 -1.86 -5.82
C CYS A 177 -1.73 -1.21 -4.49
N LYS A 178 -0.73 -0.67 -3.80
CA LYS A 178 -0.91 0.23 -2.66
C LYS A 178 -0.79 1.66 -3.16
N GLY A 179 -1.92 2.35 -3.35
CA GLY A 179 -1.96 3.56 -4.15
C GLY A 179 -1.51 3.27 -5.58
N ALA A 180 -0.53 4.03 -6.08
CA ALA A 180 0.05 3.82 -7.41
C ALA A 180 1.20 2.79 -7.46
N VAL A 181 1.59 2.19 -6.31
CA VAL A 181 2.76 1.31 -6.22
C VAL A 181 2.35 -0.15 -6.33
N PRO A 182 2.83 -0.91 -7.33
CA PRO A 182 2.63 -2.35 -7.41
C PRO A 182 3.20 -3.05 -6.17
N ALA A 183 2.32 -3.74 -5.44
CA ALA A 183 2.64 -4.37 -4.16
C ALA A 183 2.65 -5.89 -4.23
N CYS A 184 1.76 -6.47 -5.05
CA CYS A 184 1.61 -7.91 -5.16
C CYS A 184 1.15 -8.28 -6.57
N TYR A 185 1.63 -9.40 -7.08
CA TYR A 185 1.12 -10.02 -8.30
C TYR A 185 0.40 -11.32 -7.96
N MET A 186 -0.67 -11.59 -8.68
CA MET A 186 -1.45 -12.81 -8.55
C MET A 186 -1.93 -13.32 -9.90
N CYS A 187 -1.83 -14.63 -10.10
CA CYS A 187 -2.46 -15.34 -11.20
C CYS A 187 -3.52 -16.28 -10.64
N LEU A 188 -4.73 -16.17 -11.16
CA LEU A 188 -5.83 -17.12 -10.89
C LEU A 188 -6.07 -17.96 -12.14
N SER A 189 -6.17 -19.25 -11.96
CA SER A 189 -6.55 -20.19 -12.99
C SER A 189 -7.80 -20.99 -12.61
N GLY A 190 -8.59 -21.37 -13.62
CA GLY A 190 -9.79 -22.20 -13.44
C GLY A 190 -10.61 -22.21 -14.71
N ALA A 191 -10.80 -23.39 -15.28
CA ALA A 191 -11.56 -23.54 -16.52
C ALA A 191 -13.07 -23.30 -16.29
N SER A 192 -13.72 -22.77 -17.31
CA SER A 192 -15.17 -22.57 -17.30
C SER A 192 -15.89 -23.90 -17.08
N GLY A 193 -16.76 -23.95 -16.06
CA GLY A 193 -17.50 -25.16 -15.66
C GLY A 193 -16.82 -25.99 -14.58
N GLU A 194 -15.59 -25.67 -14.19
CA GLU A 194 -14.97 -26.24 -12.98
C GLU A 194 -15.55 -25.60 -11.72
N ARG A 195 -15.52 -26.36 -10.63
CA ARG A 195 -15.98 -25.85 -9.32
C ARG A 195 -14.84 -25.24 -8.49
N LYS A 196 -13.58 -25.42 -8.91
CA LYS A 196 -12.38 -25.05 -8.16
C LYS A 196 -11.53 -24.07 -8.96
N ALA A 197 -11.34 -22.87 -8.41
CA ALA A 197 -10.32 -21.94 -8.88
C ALA A 197 -8.97 -22.22 -8.19
N HIS A 198 -7.87 -21.91 -8.85
CA HIS A 198 -6.54 -22.10 -8.29
C HIS A 198 -5.73 -20.81 -8.35
N ILE A 199 -5.07 -20.45 -7.25
CA ILE A 199 -4.07 -19.40 -7.21
C ILE A 199 -2.75 -20.00 -7.68
N SER A 200 -2.44 -19.83 -8.98
CA SER A 200 -1.26 -20.42 -9.62
C SER A 200 0.03 -19.70 -9.23
N MET A 201 -0.06 -18.39 -9.00
CA MET A 201 1.05 -17.55 -8.53
C MET A 201 0.54 -16.47 -7.59
N LEU A 202 1.27 -16.26 -6.51
CA LEU A 202 1.06 -15.14 -5.59
C LEU A 202 2.41 -14.73 -4.99
N PHE A 203 2.85 -13.53 -5.24
CA PHE A 203 4.06 -12.99 -4.62
C PHE A 203 3.96 -11.49 -4.34
N VAL A 204 4.49 -11.10 -3.21
CA VAL A 204 4.45 -9.73 -2.68
C VAL A 204 5.84 -9.11 -2.81
N LYS A 205 5.92 -7.88 -3.26
CA LYS A 205 7.15 -7.10 -3.29
C LYS A 205 7.80 -7.10 -1.90
N LYS A 206 9.12 -7.41 -1.81
CA LYS A 206 9.79 -7.63 -0.52
C LYS A 206 9.62 -6.49 0.46
N GLU A 207 9.73 -5.25 0.01
CA GLU A 207 9.61 -4.04 0.83
C GLU A 207 8.17 -3.81 1.33
N LEU A 208 7.18 -4.46 0.71
CA LEU A 208 5.76 -4.36 1.06
C LEU A 208 5.19 -5.65 1.67
N GLN A 209 6.05 -6.60 1.99
CA GLN A 209 5.63 -7.78 2.75
C GLN A 209 5.19 -7.37 4.16
N ARG A 210 4.30 -8.19 4.76
CA ARG A 210 3.74 -8.00 6.12
C ARG A 210 2.94 -6.70 6.32
N CYS A 211 2.63 -5.96 5.24
CA CYS A 211 1.74 -4.79 5.29
C CYS A 211 0.28 -5.10 4.90
N GLY A 212 -0.08 -6.36 4.75
CA GLY A 212 -1.45 -6.80 4.43
C GLY A 212 -1.72 -7.07 2.95
N ALA A 213 -0.75 -6.84 2.04
CA ALA A 213 -0.95 -7.02 0.60
C ALA A 213 -1.34 -8.47 0.22
N GLY A 214 -0.69 -9.48 0.79
CA GLY A 214 -1.03 -10.88 0.56
C GLY A 214 -2.43 -11.24 1.07
N THR A 215 -2.79 -10.81 2.28
CA THR A 215 -4.13 -11.01 2.85
C THR A 215 -5.21 -10.35 1.97
N PHE A 216 -4.98 -9.11 1.52
CA PHE A 216 -5.88 -8.42 0.62
C PHE A 216 -6.04 -9.17 -0.71
N ALA A 217 -4.93 -9.67 -1.29
CA ALA A 217 -4.94 -10.45 -2.52
C ALA A 217 -5.78 -11.73 -2.38
N LEU A 218 -5.65 -12.46 -1.26
CA LEU A 218 -6.44 -13.67 -1.00
C LEU A 218 -7.93 -13.36 -0.89
N HIS A 219 -8.34 -12.34 -0.15
CA HIS A 219 -9.75 -11.94 -0.07
C HIS A 219 -10.31 -11.46 -1.42
N PHE A 220 -9.49 -10.79 -2.23
CA PHE A 220 -9.89 -10.45 -3.60
C PHE A 220 -10.08 -11.72 -4.44
N ALA A 221 -9.16 -12.68 -4.37
CA ALA A 221 -9.22 -13.94 -5.09
C ALA A 221 -10.49 -14.73 -4.75
N GLU A 222 -10.83 -14.82 -3.46
CA GLU A 222 -12.04 -15.47 -2.97
C GLU A 222 -13.30 -14.83 -3.55
N ARG A 223 -13.40 -13.51 -3.48
CA ARG A 223 -14.54 -12.78 -4.03
C ARG A 223 -14.64 -12.95 -5.54
N TYR A 224 -13.51 -12.78 -6.27
CA TYR A 224 -13.45 -12.93 -7.70
C TYR A 224 -13.87 -14.36 -8.15
N ALA A 225 -13.34 -15.38 -7.49
CA ALA A 225 -13.70 -16.77 -7.78
C ALA A 225 -15.21 -17.03 -7.56
N LYS A 226 -15.74 -16.55 -6.43
CA LYS A 226 -17.19 -16.66 -6.15
C LYS A 226 -18.06 -15.96 -7.19
N GLU A 227 -17.70 -14.73 -7.59
CA GLU A 227 -18.42 -13.95 -8.60
C GLU A 227 -18.36 -14.62 -9.99
N ASN A 228 -17.34 -15.45 -10.26
CA ASN A 228 -17.18 -16.23 -11.49
C ASN A 228 -17.70 -17.69 -11.38
N GLY A 229 -18.43 -18.02 -10.33
CA GLY A 229 -19.17 -19.29 -10.19
C GLY A 229 -18.35 -20.45 -9.65
N PHE A 230 -17.18 -20.21 -9.06
CA PHE A 230 -16.42 -21.26 -8.36
C PHE A 230 -16.94 -21.44 -6.93
N ASP A 231 -16.92 -22.68 -6.45
CA ASP A 231 -17.32 -23.02 -5.07
C ASP A 231 -16.13 -23.13 -4.12
N PHE A 232 -14.93 -23.36 -4.69
CA PHE A 232 -13.70 -23.58 -3.96
C PHE A 232 -12.58 -22.76 -4.56
N ILE A 233 -11.64 -22.37 -3.70
CA ILE A 233 -10.38 -21.80 -4.12
C ILE A 233 -9.23 -22.57 -3.47
N ALA A 234 -8.18 -22.83 -4.24
CA ALA A 234 -7.01 -23.54 -3.77
C ALA A 234 -5.71 -22.83 -4.17
N ALA A 235 -4.66 -23.17 -3.47
CA ALA A 235 -3.29 -22.77 -3.77
C ALA A 235 -2.32 -23.87 -3.30
N SER A 236 -1.08 -23.82 -3.78
CA SER A 236 -0.02 -24.70 -3.28
C SER A 236 1.20 -23.86 -2.90
N ALA A 237 1.87 -24.23 -1.82
CA ALA A 237 3.15 -23.66 -1.45
C ALA A 237 4.12 -24.76 -0.98
N ASP A 238 5.41 -24.48 -1.13
CA ASP A 238 6.44 -25.35 -0.56
C ASP A 238 6.29 -25.46 0.95
N LYS A 239 6.59 -26.65 1.51
CA LYS A 239 6.51 -26.91 2.97
C LYS A 239 7.40 -25.97 3.78
N ASP A 240 8.48 -25.47 3.20
CA ASP A 240 9.40 -24.53 3.86
C ASP A 240 8.93 -23.06 3.79
N ASN A 241 7.86 -22.76 3.03
CA ASN A 241 7.36 -21.42 2.86
C ASN A 241 6.37 -21.05 3.99
N THR A 242 6.90 -20.90 5.21
CA THR A 242 6.12 -20.57 6.40
C THR A 242 5.38 -19.22 6.30
N ALA A 243 5.88 -18.29 5.47
CA ALA A 243 5.23 -17.01 5.26
C ALA A 243 3.92 -17.16 4.47
N ALA A 244 3.92 -17.98 3.42
CA ALA A 244 2.74 -18.32 2.65
C ALA A 244 1.74 -19.12 3.51
N GLU A 245 2.21 -20.17 4.21
CA GLU A 245 1.39 -20.98 5.11
C GLU A 245 0.64 -20.11 6.13
N ASN A 246 1.36 -19.26 6.86
CA ASN A 246 0.74 -18.35 7.83
C ASN A 246 -0.26 -17.39 7.20
N CYS A 247 -0.04 -16.95 5.97
CA CYS A 247 -0.95 -16.07 5.26
C CYS A 247 -2.25 -16.81 4.92
N PHE A 248 -2.17 -18.02 4.35
CA PHE A 248 -3.34 -18.83 4.01
C PHE A 248 -4.15 -19.23 5.24
N LEU A 249 -3.48 -19.73 6.29
CA LEU A 249 -4.17 -20.13 7.52
C LEU A 249 -4.90 -18.95 8.18
N LYS A 250 -4.30 -17.77 8.23
CA LYS A 250 -4.96 -16.54 8.73
C LYS A 250 -6.19 -16.14 7.91
N CYS A 251 -6.21 -16.45 6.62
CA CYS A 251 -7.35 -16.20 5.76
C CYS A 251 -8.40 -17.32 5.79
N GLY A 252 -8.23 -18.33 6.65
CA GLY A 252 -9.21 -19.41 6.87
C GLY A 252 -9.13 -20.54 5.84
N TYR A 253 -7.99 -20.69 5.16
CA TYR A 253 -7.73 -21.86 4.33
C TYR A 253 -7.39 -23.06 5.21
N THR A 254 -7.80 -24.25 4.78
CA THR A 254 -7.37 -25.52 5.36
C THR A 254 -6.14 -26.04 4.61
N ALA A 255 -5.15 -26.50 5.35
CA ALA A 255 -3.94 -27.08 4.79
C ALA A 255 -4.02 -28.60 4.74
N SER A 256 -3.55 -29.21 3.64
CA SER A 256 -3.33 -30.63 3.49
C SER A 256 -1.98 -30.90 2.86
N GLU A 257 -1.29 -31.93 3.33
CA GLU A 257 0.00 -32.31 2.73
C GLU A 257 -0.22 -33.08 1.43
N TYR A 258 0.49 -32.65 0.38
CA TYR A 258 0.49 -33.34 -0.89
C TYR A 258 1.91 -33.39 -1.47
N ASN A 259 2.51 -34.58 -1.49
CA ASN A 259 3.90 -34.80 -1.93
C ASN A 259 4.91 -33.84 -1.22
N SER A 260 5.62 -33.01 -1.99
CA SER A 260 6.63 -32.05 -1.51
C SER A 260 6.04 -30.67 -1.17
N ALA A 261 4.73 -30.47 -1.35
CA ALA A 261 4.05 -29.19 -1.15
C ALA A 261 2.92 -29.30 -0.10
N THR A 262 2.47 -28.19 0.40
CA THR A 262 1.23 -28.05 1.15
C THR A 262 0.17 -27.45 0.23
N GLU A 263 -0.96 -28.14 0.08
CA GLU A 263 -2.14 -27.61 -0.60
C GLU A 263 -3.02 -26.89 0.41
N PHE A 264 -3.47 -25.71 0.06
CA PHE A 264 -4.41 -24.88 0.81
C PHE A 264 -5.72 -24.82 0.06
N CYS A 265 -6.84 -25.06 0.74
CA CYS A 265 -8.16 -25.04 0.12
C CYS A 265 -9.16 -24.30 1.02
N LYS A 266 -10.11 -23.60 0.40
CA LYS A 266 -11.18 -22.89 1.09
C LYS A 266 -12.48 -22.96 0.29
N ASN A 267 -13.60 -23.22 0.98
CA ASN A 267 -14.95 -23.03 0.45
C ASN A 267 -15.27 -21.53 0.40
N ILE A 268 -15.89 -21.03 -0.68
CA ILE A 268 -16.15 -19.61 -0.90
C ILE A 268 -17.61 -19.29 -1.22
#